data_e2393d0894c8ec404f38dc1c693dc32e
#
_entry.id   e2393d0894c8ec404f38dc1c693dc32e
#
_cell.length_a   1.000
_cell.length_b   1.000
_cell.length_c   1.000
_cell.angle_alpha   90.00
_cell.angle_beta   90.00
_cell.angle_gamma   90.00
#
_symmetry.space_group_name_H-M   'P 1'
#
loop_
_entity.id
_entity.type
_entity.pdbx_description
1 polymer ?
#
loop_
_entity_poly.entity_id
_entity_poly.type
_entity_poly.pdbx_seq_one_letter_code
_entity_poly.pdbx_strand_id
1 'polypeptide(L)'
;MIRSFNRRVPRRPSTDHFFGAQSDMSKISKFLPFAALAAFIAAPAFGADGETAAVGSKGLAAIGASLGAIGAGLGIGRIGGSAVEATARQPEAASTIQTQMILTAALIEGVALFAVVVGLLAVLG
;
A
#
# COMPACT_ATOMS: atom_id res chain seq x y z
N MET A 1 71.27 -6.80 -19.31
CA MET A 1 70.10 -6.83 -20.17
C MET A 1 68.98 -7.62 -19.46
N ILE A 2 68.17 -6.97 -18.60
CA ILE A 2 67.17 -7.62 -17.75
C ILE A 2 65.81 -7.34 -18.40
N ARG A 3 65.18 -8.38 -18.97
CA ARG A 3 63.82 -8.31 -19.51
C ARG A 3 62.84 -8.32 -18.36
N SER A 4 62.15 -7.21 -18.14
CA SER A 4 61.02 -7.11 -17.19
C SER A 4 59.85 -7.94 -17.70
N PHE A 5 59.54 -9.01 -16.98
CA PHE A 5 58.42 -9.89 -17.27
C PHE A 5 57.15 -9.26 -16.68
N ASN A 6 56.39 -8.51 -17.48
CA ASN A 6 55.14 -7.90 -17.08
C ASN A 6 54.03 -8.96 -17.07
N ARG A 7 53.80 -9.60 -15.90
CA ARG A 7 52.63 -10.48 -15.66
C ARG A 7 51.39 -9.61 -15.57
N ARG A 8 50.58 -9.60 -16.60
CA ARG A 8 49.20 -9.11 -16.51
C ARG A 8 48.41 -10.04 -15.60
N VAL A 9 48.10 -9.58 -14.40
CA VAL A 9 47.17 -10.27 -13.48
C VAL A 9 45.79 -10.26 -14.12
N PRO A 10 45.13 -11.40 -14.34
CA PRO A 10 43.77 -11.42 -14.86
C PRO A 10 42.83 -10.73 -13.83
N ARG A 11 42.07 -9.72 -14.27
CA ARG A 11 41.06 -9.07 -13.46
C ARG A 11 40.00 -10.10 -13.10
N ARG A 12 39.77 -10.30 -11.81
CA ARG A 12 38.63 -11.09 -11.33
C ARG A 12 37.34 -10.47 -11.86
N PRO A 13 36.39 -11.26 -12.38
CA PRO A 13 35.08 -10.73 -12.75
C PRO A 13 34.46 -10.06 -11.53
N SER A 14 33.96 -8.84 -11.74
CA SER A 14 33.30 -8.06 -10.68
C SER A 14 32.04 -8.81 -10.21
N THR A 15 31.95 -9.06 -8.92
CA THR A 15 30.79 -9.68 -8.27
C THR A 15 29.63 -8.69 -8.09
N ASP A 16 29.73 -7.53 -8.71
CA ASP A 16 28.80 -6.42 -8.51
C ASP A 16 27.38 -6.70 -9.03
N HIS A 17 27.25 -7.60 -10.03
CA HIS A 17 25.95 -8.01 -10.55
C HIS A 17 25.14 -8.90 -9.60
N PHE A 18 25.78 -9.54 -8.63
CA PHE A 18 25.10 -10.41 -7.68
C PHE A 18 24.47 -9.62 -6.53
N PHE A 19 25.05 -8.48 -6.15
CA PHE A 19 24.54 -7.62 -5.09
C PHE A 19 23.33 -6.77 -5.52
N GLY A 20 23.19 -6.45 -6.81
CA GLY A 20 22.06 -5.70 -7.34
C GLY A 20 20.73 -6.45 -7.23
N ALA A 21 20.73 -7.76 -7.50
CA ALA A 21 19.53 -8.60 -7.45
C ALA A 21 18.99 -8.78 -6.01
N GLN A 22 19.85 -8.76 -5.00
CA GLN A 22 19.47 -8.94 -3.60
C GLN A 22 18.79 -7.70 -3.01
N SER A 23 19.12 -6.50 -3.49
CA SER A 23 18.49 -5.25 -3.05
C SER A 23 17.06 -5.09 -3.58
N ASP A 24 16.74 -5.62 -4.76
CA ASP A 24 15.40 -5.56 -5.33
C ASP A 24 14.45 -6.56 -4.70
N MET A 25 14.93 -7.76 -4.34
CA MET A 25 14.11 -8.76 -3.62
C MET A 25 13.70 -8.27 -2.23
N SER A 26 14.54 -7.51 -1.54
CA SER A 26 14.21 -6.93 -0.23
C SER A 26 13.15 -5.84 -0.31
N LYS A 27 13.04 -5.14 -1.42
CA LYS A 27 11.98 -4.15 -1.68
C LYS A 27 10.66 -4.85 -2.02
N ILE A 28 10.71 -5.89 -2.84
CA ILE A 28 9.53 -6.68 -3.24
C ILE A 28 8.93 -7.40 -2.03
N SER A 29 9.75 -7.93 -1.10
CA SER A 29 9.27 -8.63 0.10
C SER A 29 8.43 -7.73 1.03
N LYS A 30 8.67 -6.42 1.03
CA LYS A 30 7.88 -5.46 1.82
C LYS A 30 6.46 -5.25 1.25
N PHE A 31 6.27 -5.47 -0.04
CA PHE A 31 4.96 -5.36 -0.70
C PHE A 31 4.21 -6.68 -0.76
N LEU A 32 4.89 -7.81 -0.48
CA LEU A 32 4.29 -9.15 -0.52
C LEU A 32 3.06 -9.29 0.41
N PRO A 33 3.09 -8.85 1.68
CA PRO A 33 1.91 -8.92 2.55
C PRO A 33 0.76 -8.03 2.04
N PHE A 34 1.08 -6.92 1.39
CA PHE A 34 0.07 -6.03 0.82
C PHE A 34 -0.56 -6.63 -0.43
N ALA A 35 0.23 -7.27 -1.28
CA ALA A 35 -0.23 -8.00 -2.46
C ALA A 35 -1.08 -9.23 -2.07
N ALA A 36 -0.69 -9.96 -1.02
CA ALA A 36 -1.44 -11.08 -0.49
C ALA A 36 -2.79 -10.64 0.10
N LEU A 37 -2.83 -9.51 0.82
CA LEU A 37 -4.06 -8.93 1.34
C LEU A 37 -4.98 -8.46 0.20
N ALA A 38 -4.43 -7.81 -0.81
CA ALA A 38 -5.17 -7.39 -1.99
C ALA A 38 -5.75 -8.59 -2.76
N ALA A 39 -4.98 -9.68 -2.92
CA ALA A 39 -5.44 -10.92 -3.54
C ALA A 39 -6.53 -11.61 -2.71
N PHE A 40 -6.42 -11.60 -1.39
CA PHE A 40 -7.43 -12.18 -0.50
C PHE A 40 -8.76 -11.41 -0.54
N ILE A 41 -8.71 -10.07 -0.66
CA ILE A 41 -9.90 -9.22 -0.80
C ILE A 41 -10.53 -9.36 -2.20
N ALA A 42 -9.70 -9.54 -3.24
CA ALA A 42 -10.16 -9.69 -4.61
C ALA A 42 -10.68 -11.10 -4.93
N ALA A 43 -10.23 -12.14 -4.23
CA ALA A 43 -10.58 -13.53 -4.50
C ALA A 43 -12.11 -13.80 -4.57
N PRO A 44 -12.95 -13.30 -3.63
CA PRO A 44 -14.39 -13.50 -3.71
C PRO A 44 -15.07 -12.70 -4.86
N ALA A 45 -14.41 -11.68 -5.42
CA ALA A 45 -14.94 -10.91 -6.55
C ALA A 45 -14.77 -11.64 -7.90
N PHE A 46 -13.93 -12.68 -7.95
CA PHE A 46 -13.66 -13.48 -9.14
C PHE A 46 -14.49 -14.77 -9.21
N GLY A 47 -15.58 -14.90 -8.45
CA GLY A 47 -16.58 -15.97 -8.56
C GLY A 47 -16.00 -17.40 -8.55
N ALA A 48 -16.55 -18.27 -7.71
CA ALA A 48 -16.14 -19.68 -7.60
C ALA A 48 -16.55 -20.55 -8.80
N ASP A 49 -17.17 -20.01 -9.82
CA ASP A 49 -17.85 -20.76 -10.88
C ASP A 49 -17.12 -20.79 -12.21
N GLY A 50 -15.79 -20.86 -12.21
CA GLY A 50 -14.98 -21.31 -13.38
C GLY A 50 -15.17 -20.60 -14.73
N GLU A 51 -16.17 -19.73 -14.88
CA GLU A 51 -16.28 -18.83 -16.00
C GLU A 51 -15.43 -17.60 -15.74
N THR A 52 -14.60 -17.23 -16.69
CA THR A 52 -13.94 -15.95 -16.76
C THR A 52 -15.01 -14.86 -16.98
N ALA A 53 -15.89 -14.73 -16.00
CA ALA A 53 -16.87 -13.67 -15.96
C ALA A 53 -16.07 -12.37 -15.88
N ALA A 54 -16.08 -11.60 -16.95
CA ALA A 54 -15.73 -10.20 -16.89
C ALA A 54 -16.42 -9.64 -15.65
N VAL A 55 -15.66 -9.09 -14.69
CA VAL A 55 -16.19 -8.55 -13.44
C VAL A 55 -17.32 -7.60 -13.83
N GLY A 56 -18.57 -8.04 -13.65
CA GLY A 56 -19.73 -7.25 -14.06
C GLY A 56 -19.73 -5.90 -13.35
N SER A 57 -20.53 -4.96 -13.85
CA SER A 57 -20.61 -3.61 -13.27
C SER A 57 -20.82 -3.60 -11.75
N LYS A 58 -21.59 -4.57 -11.24
CA LYS A 58 -21.81 -4.78 -9.79
C LYS A 58 -20.55 -5.18 -9.04
N GLY A 59 -19.72 -6.06 -9.63
CA GLY A 59 -18.44 -6.44 -9.03
C GLY A 59 -17.43 -5.29 -9.01
N LEU A 60 -17.37 -4.49 -10.06
CA LEU A 60 -16.54 -3.28 -10.11
C LEU A 60 -16.97 -2.26 -9.06
N ALA A 61 -18.27 -2.09 -8.84
CA ALA A 61 -18.80 -1.21 -7.80
C ALA A 61 -18.41 -1.68 -6.39
N ALA A 62 -18.50 -2.98 -6.13
CA ALA A 62 -18.08 -3.56 -4.85
C ALA A 62 -16.57 -3.39 -4.61
N ILE A 63 -15.74 -3.58 -5.63
CA ILE A 63 -14.28 -3.33 -5.55
C ILE A 63 -14.01 -1.86 -5.28
N GLY A 64 -14.69 -0.94 -5.98
CA GLY A 64 -14.53 0.50 -5.76
C GLY A 64 -14.88 0.92 -4.34
N ALA A 65 -15.99 0.43 -3.79
CA ALA A 65 -16.40 0.68 -2.40
C ALA A 65 -15.37 0.15 -1.39
N SER A 66 -14.84 -1.05 -1.62
CA SER A 66 -13.83 -1.67 -0.77
C SER A 66 -12.51 -0.89 -0.77
N LEU A 67 -12.07 -0.42 -1.94
CA LEU A 67 -10.88 0.43 -2.07
C LEU A 67 -11.06 1.78 -1.35
N GLY A 68 -12.27 2.36 -1.40
CA GLY A 68 -12.61 3.56 -0.66
C GLY A 68 -12.48 3.36 0.86
N ALA A 69 -12.99 2.25 1.39
CA ALA A 69 -12.87 1.92 2.81
C ALA A 69 -11.41 1.69 3.25
N ILE A 70 -10.62 0.98 2.43
CA ILE A 70 -9.20 0.76 2.69
C ILE A 70 -8.44 2.09 2.68
N GLY A 71 -8.70 2.95 1.69
CA GLY A 71 -8.07 4.26 1.59
C GLY A 71 -8.37 5.15 2.79
N ALA A 72 -9.62 5.15 3.25
CA ALA A 72 -10.04 5.88 4.44
C ALA A 72 -9.34 5.36 5.70
N GLY A 73 -9.30 4.04 5.91
CA GLY A 73 -8.62 3.43 7.05
C GLY A 73 -7.13 3.79 7.10
N LEU A 74 -6.44 3.74 5.97
CA LEU A 74 -5.04 4.16 5.86
C LEU A 74 -4.86 5.66 6.14
N GLY A 75 -5.76 6.49 5.62
CA GLY A 75 -5.74 7.94 5.83
C GLY A 75 -5.93 8.30 7.30
N ILE A 76 -6.97 7.77 7.94
CA ILE A 76 -7.28 8.00 9.36
C ILE A 76 -6.14 7.47 10.25
N GLY A 77 -5.62 6.27 9.96
CA GLY A 77 -4.50 5.71 10.69
C GLY A 77 -3.25 6.59 10.67
N ARG A 78 -2.97 7.20 9.52
CA ARG A 78 -1.84 8.14 9.37
C ARG A 78 -2.04 9.43 10.15
N ILE A 79 -3.25 10.01 10.09
CA ILE A 79 -3.61 11.22 10.83
C ILE A 79 -3.51 10.96 12.33
N GLY A 80 -4.07 9.84 12.81
CA GLY A 80 -4.02 9.44 14.22
C GLY A 80 -2.58 9.27 14.72
N GLY A 81 -1.75 8.54 13.98
CA GLY A 81 -0.34 8.36 14.32
C GLY A 81 0.41 9.70 14.41
N SER A 82 0.25 10.57 13.42
CA SER A 82 0.89 11.89 13.42
C SER A 82 0.39 12.78 14.57
N ALA A 83 -0.90 12.71 14.90
CA ALA A 83 -1.47 13.50 16.00
C ALA A 83 -0.94 13.04 17.37
N VAL A 84 -0.79 11.74 17.59
CA VAL A 84 -0.20 11.18 18.82
C VAL A 84 1.26 11.62 18.97
N GLU A 85 2.05 11.54 17.90
CA GLU A 85 3.44 12.02 17.92
C GLU A 85 3.55 13.52 18.15
N ALA A 86 2.66 14.33 17.54
CA ALA A 86 2.65 15.78 17.73
C ALA A 86 2.28 16.14 19.18
N THR A 87 1.30 15.45 19.76
CA THR A 87 0.90 15.63 21.17
C THR A 87 2.03 15.25 22.14
N ALA A 88 2.79 14.20 21.84
CA ALA A 88 3.95 13.83 22.66
C ALA A 88 5.06 14.88 22.62
N ARG A 89 5.21 15.61 21.51
CA ARG A 89 6.20 16.68 21.37
C ARG A 89 5.71 18.03 21.91
N GLN A 90 4.41 18.29 21.85
CA GLN A 90 3.79 19.57 22.23
C GLN A 90 2.50 19.32 23.02
N PRO A 91 2.62 18.89 24.30
CA PRO A 91 1.44 18.56 25.11
C PRO A 91 0.53 19.77 25.37
N GLU A 92 1.06 20.99 25.36
CA GLU A 92 0.29 22.23 25.49
C GLU A 92 -0.64 22.49 24.30
N ALA A 93 -0.37 21.94 23.13
CA ALA A 93 -1.20 22.03 21.92
C ALA A 93 -2.16 20.85 21.75
N ALA A 94 -2.23 19.91 22.71
CA ALA A 94 -2.96 18.65 22.58
C ALA A 94 -4.43 18.83 22.19
N SER A 95 -5.14 19.80 22.76
CA SER A 95 -6.56 20.06 22.44
C SER A 95 -6.77 20.53 21.00
N THR A 96 -5.88 21.36 20.49
CA THR A 96 -5.91 21.85 19.12
C THR A 96 -5.61 20.72 18.14
N ILE A 97 -4.58 19.92 18.42
CA ILE A 97 -4.19 18.76 17.60
C ILE A 97 -5.34 17.76 17.55
N GLN A 98 -5.97 17.45 18.68
CA GLN A 98 -7.11 16.54 18.76
C GLN A 98 -8.30 17.05 17.94
N THR A 99 -8.62 18.33 18.02
CA THR A 99 -9.73 18.93 17.24
C THR A 99 -9.47 18.81 15.74
N GLN A 100 -8.28 19.15 15.29
CA GLN A 100 -7.90 19.05 13.87
C GLN A 100 -7.89 17.60 13.39
N MET A 101 -7.41 16.67 14.22
CA MET A 101 -7.43 15.23 13.94
C MET A 101 -8.86 14.72 13.72
N ILE A 102 -9.78 15.04 14.64
CA ILE A 102 -11.16 14.58 14.56
C ILE A 102 -11.86 15.17 13.32
N LEU A 103 -11.69 16.46 13.05
CA LEU A 103 -12.29 17.11 11.87
C LEU A 103 -11.80 16.48 10.58
N THR A 104 -10.50 16.25 10.46
CA THR A 104 -9.93 15.66 9.26
C THR A 104 -10.34 14.19 9.09
N ALA A 105 -10.36 13.43 10.19
CA ALA A 105 -10.82 12.05 10.17
C ALA A 105 -12.30 11.95 9.77
N ALA A 106 -13.17 12.81 10.30
CA ALA A 106 -14.59 12.83 9.97
C ALA A 106 -14.85 13.18 8.48
N LEU A 107 -14.07 14.07 7.89
CA LEU A 107 -14.17 14.37 6.45
C LEU A 107 -13.80 13.15 5.59
N ILE A 108 -12.74 12.42 5.96
CA ILE A 108 -12.32 11.19 5.26
C ILE A 108 -13.39 10.11 5.42
N GLU A 109 -13.92 9.93 6.63
CA GLU A 109 -14.96 8.96 6.91
C GLU A 109 -16.25 9.25 6.13
N GLY A 110 -16.64 10.52 6.04
CA GLY A 110 -17.78 10.94 5.23
C GLY A 110 -17.63 10.55 3.76
N VAL A 111 -16.46 10.79 3.15
CA VAL A 111 -16.19 10.39 1.76
C VAL A 111 -16.20 8.86 1.61
N ALA A 112 -15.63 8.13 2.58
CA ALA A 112 -15.64 6.67 2.56
C ALA A 112 -17.06 6.10 2.67
N LEU A 113 -17.87 6.66 3.55
CA LEU A 113 -19.28 6.27 3.69
C LEU A 113 -20.05 6.47 2.38
N PHE A 114 -19.85 7.61 1.71
CA PHE A 114 -20.44 7.87 0.40
C PHE A 114 -19.99 6.83 -0.64
N ALA A 115 -18.72 6.48 -0.69
CA ALA A 115 -18.21 5.46 -1.60
C ALA A 115 -18.87 4.08 -1.35
N VAL A 116 -19.03 3.70 -0.08
CA VAL A 116 -19.71 2.45 0.30
C VAL A 116 -21.18 2.47 -0.07
N VAL A 117 -21.88 3.58 0.18
CA VAL A 117 -23.32 3.72 -0.16
C VAL A 117 -23.53 3.66 -1.68
N VAL A 118 -22.71 4.37 -2.45
CA VAL A 118 -22.78 4.34 -3.92
C VAL A 118 -22.49 2.93 -4.44
N GLY A 119 -21.48 2.24 -3.87
CA GLY A 119 -21.20 0.85 -4.21
C GLY A 119 -22.36 -0.09 -3.87
N LEU A 120 -22.98 0.08 -2.72
CA LEU A 120 -24.16 -0.71 -2.32
C LEU A 120 -25.34 -0.49 -3.28
N LEU A 121 -25.65 0.76 -3.62
CA LEU A 121 -26.73 1.07 -4.55
C LEU A 121 -26.47 0.46 -5.95
N ALA A 122 -25.24 0.49 -6.42
CA ALA A 122 -24.88 -0.12 -7.71
C ALA A 122 -24.96 -1.65 -7.70
N VAL A 123 -24.79 -2.30 -6.55
CA VAL A 123 -24.95 -3.76 -6.42
C VAL A 123 -26.43 -4.15 -6.34
N LEU A 124 -27.25 -3.34 -5.66
CA LEU A 124 -28.69 -3.62 -5.47
C LEU A 124 -29.55 -3.29 -6.70
N GLY A 125 -29.18 -2.27 -7.47
CA GLY A 125 -29.87 -1.88 -8.74
C GLY A 125 -29.41 -2.71 -9.92
#